data_9277bde8f974ef62ebec664668d87d68
#
_entry.id   9277bde8f974ef62ebec664668d87d68
#
_cell.length_a   1.000
_cell.length_b   1.000
_cell.length_c   1.000
_cell.angle_alpha   90.00
_cell.angle_beta   90.00
_cell.angle_gamma   90.00
#
_symmetry.space_group_name_H-M   'P 1'
#
loop_
_entity.id
_entity.type
_entity.pdbx_description
1 polymer ?
#
loop_
_entity_poly.entity_id
_entity_poly.type
_entity_poly.pdbx_seq_one_letter_code
_entity_poly.pdbx_strand_id
1 'polypeptide(L)'
;MFRQRSIQNLVRTTGVGVHSGRRVELTLRPAAPNTGIVFHRVDLPEVVDLPAQATGVGDTRMASVLQQGNVRVSTVEHLMSALAGLGIDNLHIDLTAEEVPIMDGSAATFVYLLRSAGIVEQNAPKQFIRVLKTVEVREGEGRTEKWARLEPHEGYALAFSIDFRHPAIDSTANFAEIDFATHSYVREIARARTFGFVNEVEALRSMGLARGGSLDNAIVMDEYRVLNSDGLRYDDEFVKHKILDAIGDLYLLGKPLVARYVACKSGPVSYTHLTLPTILLV
;
A
#
# COMPACT_ATOMS: atom_id res chain seq x y z
N MET A 1 0.12 26.97 7.23
CA MET A 1 0.15 25.82 8.16
C MET A 1 -0.69 24.71 7.51
N PHE A 2 -0.13 23.51 7.30
CA PHE A 2 -0.89 22.39 6.74
C PHE A 2 -1.90 21.88 7.77
N ARG A 3 -3.12 21.59 7.33
CA ARG A 3 -4.20 21.07 8.15
C ARG A 3 -4.41 19.59 7.90
N GLN A 4 -4.89 18.85 8.90
CA GLN A 4 -5.35 17.47 8.76
C GLN A 4 -6.52 17.40 7.80
N ARG A 5 -6.72 16.23 7.19
CA ARG A 5 -7.79 15.96 6.23
C ARG A 5 -8.55 14.69 6.58
N SER A 6 -9.84 14.74 6.26
CA SER A 6 -10.74 13.59 6.25
C SER A 6 -11.61 13.65 4.99
N ILE A 7 -12.51 12.68 4.82
CA ILE A 7 -13.58 12.77 3.80
C ILE A 7 -14.80 13.51 4.35
N GLN A 8 -15.61 14.08 3.46
CA GLN A 8 -16.82 14.81 3.82
C GLN A 8 -18.02 13.89 4.01
N ASN A 9 -18.20 12.92 3.10
CA ASN A 9 -19.34 12.03 3.07
C ASN A 9 -18.88 10.57 3.18
N LEU A 10 -19.75 9.72 3.71
CA LEU A 10 -19.57 8.28 3.67
C LEU A 10 -19.60 7.78 2.22
N VAL A 11 -18.72 6.85 1.88
CA VAL A 11 -18.75 6.15 0.60
C VAL A 11 -18.57 4.65 0.83
N ARG A 12 -19.23 3.85 -0.01
CA ARG A 12 -19.27 2.39 0.11
C ARG A 12 -19.00 1.73 -1.23
N THR A 13 -18.33 0.60 -1.18
CA THR A 13 -18.11 -0.28 -2.34
C THR A 13 -18.08 -1.74 -1.90
N THR A 14 -18.19 -2.64 -2.89
CA THR A 14 -18.05 -4.08 -2.67
C THR A 14 -17.03 -4.64 -3.65
N GLY A 15 -16.22 -5.57 -3.21
CA GLY A 15 -15.25 -6.28 -4.04
C GLY A 15 -14.91 -7.64 -3.46
N VAL A 16 -13.79 -8.21 -3.89
CA VAL A 16 -13.27 -9.49 -3.42
C VAL A 16 -11.85 -9.30 -2.88
N GLY A 17 -11.50 -10.04 -1.84
CA GLY A 17 -10.12 -10.13 -1.37
C GLY A 17 -9.27 -10.92 -2.36
N VAL A 18 -8.08 -10.43 -2.73
CA VAL A 18 -7.22 -11.11 -3.71
C VAL A 18 -6.74 -12.46 -3.21
N HIS A 19 -6.44 -12.59 -1.93
CA HIS A 19 -5.95 -13.83 -1.33
C HIS A 19 -7.09 -14.73 -0.87
N SER A 20 -8.04 -14.20 -0.12
CA SER A 20 -9.16 -14.96 0.46
C SER A 20 -10.21 -15.39 -0.58
N GLY A 21 -10.38 -14.63 -1.65
CA GLY A 21 -11.47 -14.77 -2.62
C GLY A 21 -12.86 -14.44 -2.03
N ARG A 22 -12.92 -13.95 -0.79
CA ARG A 22 -14.17 -13.62 -0.13
C ARG A 22 -14.70 -12.27 -0.59
N ARG A 23 -16.01 -12.21 -0.76
CA ARG A 23 -16.69 -10.93 -0.96
C ARG A 23 -16.59 -10.08 0.30
N VAL A 24 -16.26 -8.82 0.13
CA VAL A 24 -16.14 -7.84 1.22
C VAL A 24 -16.82 -6.53 0.83
N GLU A 25 -17.60 -5.98 1.75
CA GLU A 25 -18.08 -4.61 1.67
C GLU A 25 -17.10 -3.73 2.44
N LEU A 26 -16.65 -2.67 1.78
CA LEU A 26 -15.80 -1.62 2.31
C LEU A 26 -16.62 -0.35 2.46
N THR A 27 -16.68 0.21 3.66
CA THR A 27 -17.28 1.52 3.94
C THR A 27 -16.22 2.46 4.49
N LEU A 28 -16.04 3.61 3.84
CA LEU A 28 -15.17 4.68 4.29
C LEU A 28 -16.03 5.77 4.94
N ARG A 29 -15.73 6.13 6.20
CA ARG A 29 -16.49 7.11 6.97
C ARG A 29 -15.60 8.24 7.46
N PRO A 30 -16.09 9.50 7.49
CA PRO A 30 -15.38 10.61 8.11
C PRO A 30 -14.96 10.28 9.54
N ALA A 31 -13.79 10.78 9.96
CA ALA A 31 -13.31 10.66 11.32
C ALA A 31 -12.95 12.04 11.89
N ALA A 32 -12.99 12.18 13.21
CA ALA A 32 -12.61 13.41 13.90
C ALA A 32 -11.10 13.71 13.75
N PRO A 33 -10.66 14.95 13.91
CA PRO A 33 -9.23 15.27 13.99
C PRO A 33 -8.50 14.41 15.03
N ASN A 34 -7.26 14.00 14.69
CA ASN A 34 -6.38 13.20 15.52
C ASN A 34 -6.83 11.73 15.76
N THR A 35 -7.84 11.26 15.02
CA THR A 35 -8.27 9.85 15.06
C THR A 35 -7.22 8.94 14.41
N GLY A 36 -6.57 9.38 13.33
CA GLY A 36 -5.78 8.53 12.47
C GLY A 36 -6.65 7.67 11.55
N ILE A 37 -6.04 6.65 10.98
CA ILE A 37 -6.73 5.66 10.14
C ILE A 37 -7.04 4.45 11.00
N VAL A 38 -8.33 4.06 11.08
CA VAL A 38 -8.78 2.94 11.92
C VAL A 38 -9.64 2.00 11.08
N PHE A 39 -9.25 0.73 11.02
CA PHE A 39 -10.03 -0.35 10.44
C PHE A 39 -10.96 -0.96 11.48
N HIS A 40 -12.19 -1.29 11.08
CA HIS A 40 -13.22 -1.89 11.92
C HIS A 40 -13.72 -3.20 11.29
N ARG A 41 -13.57 -4.32 11.98
CA ARG A 41 -14.13 -5.62 11.58
C ARG A 41 -15.57 -5.68 12.05
N VAL A 42 -16.49 -5.21 11.20
CA VAL A 42 -17.93 -5.10 11.54
C VAL A 42 -18.71 -6.38 11.29
N ASP A 43 -18.07 -7.41 10.74
CA ASP A 43 -18.63 -8.75 10.53
C ASP A 43 -18.52 -9.67 11.76
N LEU A 44 -17.78 -9.25 12.78
CA LEU A 44 -17.59 -10.00 14.01
C LEU A 44 -18.73 -9.73 15.00
N PRO A 45 -19.02 -10.66 15.94
CA PRO A 45 -20.06 -10.46 16.98
C PRO A 45 -19.84 -9.17 17.79
N GLU A 46 -18.58 -8.83 18.05
CA GLU A 46 -18.15 -7.55 18.61
C GLU A 46 -17.23 -6.89 17.61
N VAL A 47 -17.46 -5.61 17.34
CA VAL A 47 -16.60 -4.83 16.43
C VAL A 47 -15.20 -4.72 17.03
N VAL A 48 -14.21 -5.06 16.24
CA VAL A 48 -12.78 -4.94 16.62
C VAL A 48 -12.13 -3.86 15.82
N ASP A 49 -11.51 -2.91 16.53
CA ASP A 49 -10.80 -1.78 15.98
C ASP A 49 -9.32 -2.12 15.79
N LEU A 50 -8.81 -1.94 14.60
CA LEU A 50 -7.40 -2.12 14.26
C LEU A 50 -6.83 -0.78 13.75
N PRO A 51 -6.16 0.00 14.60
CA PRO A 51 -5.46 1.20 14.14
C PRO A 51 -4.40 0.87 13.09
N ALA A 52 -4.35 1.66 12.02
CA ALA A 52 -3.33 1.53 10.98
C ALA A 52 -1.99 2.07 11.49
N GLN A 53 -1.28 1.26 12.25
CA GLN A 53 0.01 1.60 12.85
C GLN A 53 1.02 0.49 12.63
N ALA A 54 2.29 0.86 12.45
CA ALA A 54 3.39 -0.10 12.22
C ALA A 54 3.53 -1.16 13.34
N THR A 55 3.21 -0.79 14.58
CA THR A 55 3.20 -1.71 15.73
C THR A 55 2.10 -2.77 15.67
N GLY A 56 1.07 -2.57 14.85
CA GLY A 56 -0.01 -3.52 14.60
C GLY A 56 0.25 -4.44 13.39
N VAL A 57 1.38 -4.29 12.70
CA VAL A 57 1.71 -5.15 11.55
C VAL A 57 2.08 -6.55 12.04
N GLY A 58 1.38 -7.55 11.50
CA GLY A 58 1.60 -8.96 11.77
C GLY A 58 2.32 -9.67 10.62
N ASP A 59 1.63 -10.57 9.91
CA ASP A 59 2.18 -11.28 8.76
C ASP A 59 2.43 -10.30 7.58
N THR A 60 3.57 -10.47 6.91
CA THR A 60 3.96 -9.64 5.76
C THR A 60 4.22 -10.48 4.50
N ARG A 61 3.78 -11.74 4.49
CA ARG A 61 3.88 -12.61 3.32
C ARG A 61 2.82 -12.22 2.30
N MET A 62 3.26 -11.79 1.13
CA MET A 62 2.45 -11.39 -0.04
C MET A 62 1.55 -10.15 0.16
N ALA A 63 1.34 -9.66 1.38
CA ALA A 63 0.53 -8.48 1.68
C ALA A 63 0.90 -7.92 3.06
N SER A 64 0.57 -6.67 3.33
CA SER A 64 0.66 -6.07 4.66
C SER A 64 -0.60 -6.37 5.46
N VAL A 65 -0.42 -6.95 6.64
CA VAL A 65 -1.51 -7.40 7.53
C VAL A 65 -1.47 -6.65 8.85
N LEU A 66 -2.56 -5.99 9.21
CA LEU A 66 -2.78 -5.50 10.57
C LEU A 66 -3.40 -6.60 11.42
N GLN A 67 -2.91 -6.79 12.64
CA GLN A 67 -3.37 -7.86 13.52
C GLN A 67 -3.52 -7.38 14.96
N GLN A 68 -4.61 -7.78 15.59
CA GLN A 68 -4.86 -7.61 17.02
C GLN A 68 -5.44 -8.91 17.60
N GLY A 69 -4.63 -9.63 18.37
CA GLY A 69 -4.98 -10.98 18.80
C GLY A 69 -5.20 -11.93 17.63
N ASN A 70 -6.38 -12.52 17.53
CA ASN A 70 -6.78 -13.41 16.45
C ASN A 70 -7.50 -12.68 15.28
N VAL A 71 -7.73 -11.38 15.41
CA VAL A 71 -8.42 -10.58 14.39
C VAL A 71 -7.38 -9.91 13.49
N ARG A 72 -7.63 -9.96 12.19
CA ARG A 72 -6.72 -9.38 11.18
C ARG A 72 -7.47 -8.63 10.09
N VAL A 73 -6.76 -7.70 9.47
CA VAL A 73 -7.10 -7.07 8.19
C VAL A 73 -5.89 -7.14 7.29
N SER A 74 -6.00 -7.79 6.14
CA SER A 74 -4.92 -7.99 5.17
C SER A 74 -5.08 -7.10 3.94
N THR A 75 -4.00 -7.00 3.16
CA THR A 75 -3.92 -6.25 1.88
C THR A 75 -4.30 -4.78 2.06
N VAL A 76 -3.73 -4.16 3.10
CA VAL A 76 -4.05 -2.75 3.44
C VAL A 76 -3.26 -1.74 2.58
N GLU A 77 -2.16 -2.17 1.97
CA GLU A 77 -1.15 -1.33 1.29
C GLU A 77 -1.73 -0.45 0.19
N HIS A 78 -2.64 -0.95 -0.66
CA HIS A 78 -3.19 -0.16 -1.77
C HIS A 78 -4.13 0.95 -1.29
N LEU A 79 -4.99 0.66 -0.30
CA LEU A 79 -5.85 1.66 0.31
C LEU A 79 -5.04 2.68 1.11
N MET A 80 -4.07 2.22 1.90
CA MET A 80 -3.15 3.10 2.65
C MET A 80 -2.36 4.00 1.70
N SER A 81 -1.92 3.48 0.54
CA SER A 81 -1.26 4.27 -0.50
C SER A 81 -2.15 5.38 -1.05
N ALA A 82 -3.43 5.10 -1.32
CA ALA A 82 -4.39 6.11 -1.76
C ALA A 82 -4.60 7.20 -0.70
N LEU A 83 -4.70 6.81 0.58
CA LEU A 83 -4.85 7.75 1.70
C LEU A 83 -3.63 8.65 1.83
N ALA A 84 -2.42 8.07 1.77
CA ALA A 84 -1.16 8.82 1.77
C ALA A 84 -1.08 9.81 0.60
N GLY A 85 -1.36 9.33 -0.61
CA GLY A 85 -1.27 10.12 -1.84
C GLY A 85 -2.28 11.27 -1.92
N LEU A 86 -3.42 11.16 -1.23
CA LEU A 86 -4.42 12.22 -1.10
C LEU A 86 -4.27 13.04 0.20
N GLY A 87 -3.35 12.66 1.06
CA GLY A 87 -3.06 13.33 2.32
C GLY A 87 -4.20 13.28 3.33
N ILE A 88 -4.91 12.14 3.41
CA ILE A 88 -6.01 11.90 4.36
C ILE A 88 -5.43 11.38 5.67
N ASP A 89 -5.61 12.11 6.74
CA ASP A 89 -5.03 11.80 8.06
C ASP A 89 -5.99 10.99 8.95
N ASN A 90 -7.30 11.20 8.79
CA ASN A 90 -8.31 10.66 9.71
C ASN A 90 -9.43 9.98 8.92
N LEU A 91 -9.65 8.69 9.16
CA LEU A 91 -10.68 7.91 8.47
C LEU A 91 -11.09 6.69 9.29
N HIS A 92 -12.37 6.37 9.32
CA HIS A 92 -12.89 5.08 9.74
C HIS A 92 -13.14 4.21 8.52
N ILE A 93 -12.70 2.95 8.58
CA ILE A 93 -12.77 1.98 7.49
C ILE A 93 -13.46 0.71 8.00
N ASP A 94 -14.73 0.51 7.64
CA ASP A 94 -15.46 -0.68 8.04
C ASP A 94 -15.30 -1.78 6.98
N LEU A 95 -15.05 -3.01 7.41
CA LEU A 95 -14.88 -4.19 6.57
C LEU A 95 -15.77 -5.33 7.07
N THR A 96 -16.46 -5.98 6.13
CA THR A 96 -17.29 -7.18 6.38
C THR A 96 -16.53 -8.49 6.15
N ALA A 97 -15.20 -8.45 6.03
CA ALA A 97 -14.31 -9.61 5.94
C ALA A 97 -12.88 -9.22 6.35
N GLU A 98 -11.99 -10.20 6.41
CA GLU A 98 -10.61 -10.07 6.90
C GLU A 98 -9.61 -9.44 5.91
N GLU A 99 -10.08 -9.00 4.74
CA GLU A 99 -9.20 -8.51 3.67
C GLU A 99 -9.81 -7.28 2.99
N VAL A 100 -8.99 -6.26 2.71
CA VAL A 100 -9.40 -5.11 1.90
C VAL A 100 -9.66 -5.60 0.47
N PRO A 101 -10.76 -5.18 -0.21
CA PRO A 101 -11.03 -5.61 -1.56
C PRO A 101 -9.92 -5.14 -2.52
N ILE A 102 -9.49 -6.04 -3.42
CA ILE A 102 -8.40 -5.74 -4.36
C ILE A 102 -8.78 -4.73 -5.44
N MET A 103 -10.07 -4.57 -5.69
CA MET A 103 -10.64 -3.73 -6.73
C MET A 103 -10.07 -4.07 -8.13
N ASP A 104 -9.41 -3.11 -8.78
CA ASP A 104 -8.75 -3.30 -10.07
C ASP A 104 -7.24 -3.65 -9.95
N GLY A 105 -6.79 -3.98 -8.73
CA GLY A 105 -5.40 -4.30 -8.43
C GLY A 105 -4.48 -3.09 -8.22
N SER A 106 -5.03 -1.88 -8.30
CA SER A 106 -4.30 -0.62 -8.10
C SER A 106 -4.93 0.22 -6.97
N ALA A 107 -4.39 1.40 -6.70
CA ALA A 107 -4.99 2.37 -5.79
C ALA A 107 -6.03 3.29 -6.45
N ALA A 108 -6.21 3.20 -7.78
CA ALA A 108 -7.03 4.17 -8.54
C ALA A 108 -8.50 4.17 -8.12
N THR A 109 -9.07 2.99 -7.86
CA THR A 109 -10.47 2.89 -7.42
C THR A 109 -10.66 3.54 -6.05
N PHE A 110 -9.71 3.37 -5.12
CA PHE A 110 -9.76 4.03 -3.81
C PHE A 110 -9.61 5.55 -3.94
N VAL A 111 -8.72 6.03 -4.82
CA VAL A 111 -8.60 7.46 -5.13
C VAL A 111 -9.93 8.02 -5.66
N TYR A 112 -10.59 7.30 -6.56
CA TYR A 112 -11.90 7.69 -7.07
C TYR A 112 -12.96 7.78 -5.96
N LEU A 113 -13.07 6.77 -5.10
CA LEU A 113 -14.02 6.73 -3.99
C LEU A 113 -13.79 7.88 -3.01
N LEU A 114 -12.53 8.10 -2.59
CA LEU A 114 -12.15 9.16 -1.66
C LEU A 114 -12.44 10.57 -2.22
N ARG A 115 -12.15 10.78 -3.50
CA ARG A 115 -12.47 12.05 -4.18
C ARG A 115 -13.98 12.26 -4.34
N SER A 116 -14.73 11.20 -4.64
CA SER A 116 -16.19 11.25 -4.75
C SER A 116 -16.85 11.56 -3.41
N ALA A 117 -16.27 11.08 -2.30
CA ALA A 117 -16.72 11.40 -0.95
C ALA A 117 -16.48 12.86 -0.56
N GLY A 118 -15.63 13.57 -1.31
CA GLY A 118 -15.15 14.90 -0.99
C GLY A 118 -14.06 14.88 0.10
N ILE A 119 -12.98 15.63 -0.10
CA ILE A 119 -11.88 15.75 0.88
C ILE A 119 -11.99 17.10 1.55
N VAL A 120 -11.97 17.10 2.89
CA VAL A 120 -12.12 18.33 3.70
C VAL A 120 -10.95 18.54 4.64
N GLU A 121 -10.53 19.79 4.80
CA GLU A 121 -9.56 20.17 5.81
C GLU A 121 -10.25 20.31 7.16
N GLN A 122 -9.56 19.83 8.20
CA GLN A 122 -10.03 19.83 9.58
C GLN A 122 -9.30 20.92 10.41
N ASN A 123 -9.95 21.37 11.47
CA ASN A 123 -9.34 22.39 12.34
C ASN A 123 -8.30 21.81 13.30
N ALA A 124 -7.31 21.12 12.74
CA ALA A 124 -6.16 20.57 13.47
C ALA A 124 -4.90 20.66 12.61
N PRO A 125 -3.73 20.94 13.20
CA PRO A 125 -2.48 20.98 12.46
C PRO A 125 -2.09 19.58 11.99
N LYS A 126 -1.62 19.46 10.73
CA LYS A 126 -1.03 18.22 10.22
C LYS A 126 0.37 18.04 10.84
N GLN A 127 0.64 16.83 11.27
CA GLN A 127 1.93 16.43 11.82
C GLN A 127 2.68 15.61 10.77
N PHE A 128 4.03 15.68 10.80
CA PHE A 128 4.91 14.98 9.89
C PHE A 128 6.02 14.27 10.68
N ILE A 129 6.50 13.16 10.16
CA ILE A 129 7.74 12.52 10.62
C ILE A 129 8.85 13.00 9.68
N ARG A 130 9.85 13.72 10.24
CA ARG A 130 11.02 14.15 9.48
C ARG A 130 12.22 13.27 9.81
N VAL A 131 12.81 12.69 8.76
CA VAL A 131 14.04 11.90 8.90
C VAL A 131 15.22 12.85 9.01
N LEU A 132 15.96 12.76 10.11
CA LEU A 132 17.10 13.63 10.40
C LEU A 132 18.46 13.02 10.06
N LYS A 133 18.53 11.70 9.97
CA LYS A 133 19.72 10.94 9.55
C LYS A 133 19.31 9.69 8.80
N THR A 134 20.21 9.19 7.97
CA THR A 134 19.96 7.97 7.19
C THR A 134 19.76 6.77 8.12
N VAL A 135 18.68 6.03 7.87
CA VAL A 135 18.37 4.73 8.49
C VAL A 135 18.28 3.71 7.39
N GLU A 136 18.98 2.60 7.50
CA GLU A 136 19.03 1.56 6.48
C GLU A 136 18.80 0.18 7.09
N VAL A 137 18.11 -0.68 6.35
CA VAL A 137 17.92 -2.10 6.65
C VAL A 137 18.36 -2.91 5.44
N ARG A 138 19.12 -3.98 5.68
CA ARG A 138 19.59 -4.94 4.67
C ARG A 138 19.21 -6.34 5.08
N GLU A 139 18.80 -7.15 4.12
CA GLU A 139 18.44 -8.57 4.27
C GLU A 139 19.08 -9.39 3.15
N GLY A 140 19.56 -10.60 3.49
CA GLY A 140 20.24 -11.48 2.54
C GLY A 140 21.68 -11.05 2.26
N GLU A 141 22.33 -11.76 1.36
CA GLU A 141 23.73 -11.52 0.97
C GLU A 141 23.92 -11.66 -0.54
N GLY A 142 24.87 -10.90 -1.09
CA GLY A 142 25.25 -10.96 -2.50
C GLY A 142 24.09 -10.70 -3.44
N ARG A 143 23.78 -11.66 -4.33
CA ARG A 143 22.71 -11.50 -5.33
C ARG A 143 21.29 -11.52 -4.74
N THR A 144 21.11 -12.07 -3.55
CA THR A 144 19.81 -12.10 -2.84
C THR A 144 19.62 -10.90 -1.93
N GLU A 145 20.60 -10.00 -1.84
CA GLU A 145 20.53 -8.83 -1.00
C GLU A 145 19.34 -7.95 -1.41
N LYS A 146 18.56 -7.60 -0.39
CA LYS A 146 17.47 -6.62 -0.45
C LYS A 146 17.79 -5.54 0.56
N TRP A 147 17.53 -4.31 0.22
CA TRP A 147 17.76 -3.21 1.15
C TRP A 147 16.76 -2.08 0.95
N ALA A 148 16.54 -1.35 2.02
CA ALA A 148 15.75 -0.14 2.01
C ALA A 148 16.35 0.87 2.98
N ARG A 149 16.26 2.16 2.66
CA ARG A 149 16.74 3.24 3.51
C ARG A 149 15.86 4.48 3.42
N LEU A 150 15.80 5.19 4.54
CA LEU A 150 15.24 6.52 4.63
C LEU A 150 16.38 7.52 4.77
N GLU A 151 16.37 8.55 3.95
CA GLU A 151 17.38 9.62 3.93
C GLU A 151 16.74 10.97 4.24
N PRO A 152 17.46 11.90 4.90
CA PRO A 152 17.03 13.29 5.02
C PRO A 152 16.73 13.89 3.63
N HIS A 153 15.56 14.54 3.50
CA HIS A 153 15.14 15.18 2.26
C HIS A 153 14.17 16.32 2.55
N GLU A 154 14.12 17.32 1.67
CA GLU A 154 13.13 18.39 1.73
C GLU A 154 11.90 17.99 0.90
N GLY A 155 10.88 17.41 1.55
CA GLY A 155 9.70 16.85 0.92
C GLY A 155 9.62 15.34 1.02
N TYR A 156 8.90 14.70 0.10
CA TYR A 156 8.75 13.24 0.05
C TYR A 156 9.10 12.73 -1.34
N ALA A 157 10.12 11.88 -1.42
CA ALA A 157 10.57 11.25 -2.65
C ALA A 157 10.82 9.75 -2.45
N LEU A 158 10.64 8.96 -3.50
CA LEU A 158 10.93 7.54 -3.52
C LEU A 158 11.74 7.17 -4.76
N ALA A 159 12.75 6.30 -4.58
CA ALA A 159 13.48 5.66 -5.66
C ALA A 159 13.47 4.14 -5.41
N PHE A 160 13.07 3.36 -6.40
CA PHE A 160 12.90 1.92 -6.26
C PHE A 160 13.51 1.17 -7.43
N SER A 161 14.23 0.07 -7.13
CA SER A 161 14.74 -0.88 -8.11
C SER A 161 14.13 -2.26 -7.87
N ILE A 162 13.72 -2.94 -8.95
CA ILE A 162 13.22 -4.32 -8.95
C ILE A 162 14.15 -5.25 -9.74
N ASP A 163 14.11 -6.55 -9.44
CA ASP A 163 14.84 -7.59 -10.17
C ASP A 163 14.06 -8.91 -10.05
N PHE A 164 13.12 -9.12 -10.95
CA PHE A 164 12.30 -10.34 -10.99
C PHE A 164 12.79 -11.39 -11.98
N ARG A 165 13.80 -11.07 -12.81
CA ARG A 165 14.38 -11.95 -13.84
C ARG A 165 13.33 -12.62 -14.72
N HIS A 166 12.41 -11.83 -15.22
CA HIS A 166 11.33 -12.28 -16.09
C HIS A 166 11.31 -11.48 -17.39
N PRO A 167 11.24 -12.12 -18.58
CA PRO A 167 11.34 -11.41 -19.87
C PRO A 167 10.36 -10.24 -20.01
N ALA A 168 9.12 -10.40 -19.55
CA ALA A 168 8.12 -9.34 -19.61
C ALA A 168 8.45 -8.14 -18.70
N ILE A 169 9.12 -8.38 -17.56
CA ILE A 169 9.54 -7.32 -16.64
C ILE A 169 10.88 -6.71 -17.10
N ASP A 170 11.83 -7.55 -17.55
CA ASP A 170 13.14 -7.10 -18.03
C ASP A 170 13.02 -6.23 -19.28
N SER A 171 11.92 -6.35 -20.05
CA SER A 171 11.61 -5.49 -21.19
C SER A 171 11.09 -4.11 -20.79
N THR A 172 10.84 -3.87 -19.51
CA THR A 172 10.34 -2.60 -18.95
C THR A 172 11.43 -1.91 -18.12
N ALA A 173 11.14 -0.71 -17.64
CA ALA A 173 12.06 -0.05 -16.72
C ALA A 173 12.00 -0.72 -15.32
N ASN A 174 13.18 -1.16 -14.86
CA ASN A 174 13.36 -1.80 -13.55
C ASN A 174 13.71 -0.82 -12.42
N PHE A 175 13.74 0.46 -12.72
CA PHE A 175 13.98 1.55 -11.79
C PHE A 175 13.00 2.70 -12.06
N ALA A 176 12.48 3.28 -10.99
CA ALA A 176 11.71 4.52 -11.05
C ALA A 176 12.04 5.42 -9.85
N GLU A 177 12.02 6.72 -10.09
CA GLU A 177 12.16 7.74 -9.05
C GLU A 177 11.00 8.74 -9.16
N ILE A 178 10.36 9.02 -8.02
CA ILE A 178 9.22 9.93 -7.91
C ILE A 178 9.52 10.93 -6.80
N ASP A 179 9.50 12.22 -7.13
CA ASP A 179 9.52 13.31 -6.17
C ASP A 179 8.15 14.01 -6.17
N PHE A 180 7.44 13.95 -5.07
CA PHE A 180 6.10 14.53 -4.94
C PHE A 180 6.07 16.06 -4.88
N ALA A 181 7.23 16.73 -4.90
CA ALA A 181 7.30 18.16 -5.18
C ALA A 181 6.96 18.49 -6.63
N THR A 182 7.23 17.56 -7.56
CA THR A 182 7.07 17.75 -9.02
C THR A 182 6.13 16.74 -9.67
N HIS A 183 5.94 15.56 -9.07
CA HIS A 183 5.13 14.48 -9.61
C HIS A 183 3.77 14.36 -8.89
N SER A 184 2.77 13.95 -9.64
CA SER A 184 1.42 13.71 -9.12
C SER A 184 1.22 12.23 -8.79
N TYR A 185 0.96 11.89 -7.53
CA TYR A 185 0.60 10.54 -7.11
C TYR A 185 -0.50 9.93 -7.99
N VAL A 186 -1.56 10.69 -8.24
CA VAL A 186 -2.74 10.20 -9.00
C VAL A 186 -2.39 9.88 -10.46
N ARG A 187 -1.49 10.65 -11.07
CA ARG A 187 -1.10 10.45 -12.47
C ARG A 187 -0.03 9.40 -12.63
N GLU A 188 0.97 9.41 -11.72
CA GLU A 188 2.19 8.63 -11.90
C GLU A 188 2.15 7.26 -11.20
N ILE A 189 1.41 7.12 -10.09
CA ILE A 189 1.49 5.94 -9.23
C ILE A 189 0.15 5.22 -9.07
N ALA A 190 -0.93 5.94 -8.81
CA ALA A 190 -2.19 5.37 -8.33
C ALA A 190 -2.78 4.25 -9.21
N ARG A 191 -2.48 4.23 -10.51
CA ARG A 191 -3.03 3.26 -11.48
C ARG A 191 -2.16 2.02 -11.68
N ALA A 192 -0.98 1.94 -11.07
CA ALA A 192 -0.09 0.79 -11.20
C ALA A 192 -0.70 -0.43 -10.51
N ARG A 193 -0.93 -1.50 -11.29
CA ARG A 193 -1.56 -2.73 -10.82
C ARG A 193 -0.57 -3.69 -10.18
N THR A 194 -1.06 -4.45 -9.20
CA THR A 194 -0.37 -5.64 -8.70
C THR A 194 -0.17 -6.67 -9.83
N PHE A 195 0.78 -7.58 -9.64
CA PHE A 195 1.13 -8.56 -10.66
C PHE A 195 1.47 -9.91 -10.04
N GLY A 196 1.37 -10.95 -10.87
CA GLY A 196 1.72 -12.31 -10.46
C GLY A 196 2.00 -13.22 -11.66
N PHE A 197 2.52 -14.41 -11.34
CA PHE A 197 2.97 -15.39 -12.31
C PHE A 197 2.04 -16.61 -12.32
N VAL A 198 1.63 -17.07 -13.51
CA VAL A 198 0.73 -18.22 -13.67
C VAL A 198 1.30 -19.48 -13.00
N ASN A 199 2.61 -19.71 -13.13
CA ASN A 199 3.27 -20.88 -12.55
C ASN A 199 3.25 -20.91 -11.01
N GLU A 200 3.03 -19.76 -10.35
CA GLU A 200 2.93 -19.66 -8.88
C GLU A 200 1.48 -19.81 -8.38
N VAL A 201 0.47 -19.66 -9.26
CA VAL A 201 -0.94 -19.59 -8.87
C VAL A 201 -1.40 -20.88 -8.17
N GLU A 202 -1.02 -22.07 -8.65
CA GLU A 202 -1.42 -23.33 -8.01
C GLU A 202 -0.81 -23.48 -6.62
N ALA A 203 0.48 -23.14 -6.48
CA ALA A 203 1.17 -23.15 -5.19
C ALA A 203 0.55 -22.14 -4.21
N LEU A 204 0.26 -20.92 -4.65
CA LEU A 204 -0.42 -19.91 -3.85
C LEU A 204 -1.82 -20.35 -3.41
N ARG A 205 -2.61 -20.94 -4.33
CA ARG A 205 -3.94 -21.46 -4.03
C ARG A 205 -3.93 -22.61 -3.03
N SER A 206 -2.94 -23.50 -3.11
CA SER A 206 -2.77 -24.59 -2.12
C SER A 206 -2.49 -24.04 -0.70
N MET A 207 -1.84 -22.89 -0.60
CA MET A 207 -1.59 -22.17 0.66
C MET A 207 -2.76 -21.27 1.09
N GLY A 208 -3.87 -21.25 0.32
CA GLY A 208 -5.03 -20.40 0.61
C GLY A 208 -4.91 -18.96 0.13
N LEU A 209 -3.92 -18.66 -0.72
CA LEU A 209 -3.67 -17.33 -1.29
C LEU A 209 -4.13 -17.25 -2.76
N ALA A 210 -4.18 -16.03 -3.32
CA ALA A 210 -4.54 -15.74 -4.71
C ALA A 210 -5.87 -16.36 -5.19
N ARG A 211 -6.83 -16.63 -4.28
CA ARG A 211 -8.13 -17.23 -4.61
C ARG A 211 -9.06 -16.30 -5.37
N GLY A 212 -8.92 -14.99 -5.17
CA GLY A 212 -9.68 -13.94 -5.85
C GLY A 212 -8.92 -13.26 -6.99
N GLY A 213 -7.67 -13.69 -7.26
CA GLY A 213 -6.85 -13.13 -8.33
C GLY A 213 -7.38 -13.49 -9.72
N SER A 214 -7.41 -12.50 -10.61
CA SER A 214 -7.87 -12.61 -12.00
C SER A 214 -7.15 -11.60 -12.90
N LEU A 215 -7.35 -11.71 -14.22
CA LEU A 215 -6.88 -10.71 -15.20
C LEU A 215 -7.53 -9.32 -15.02
N ASP A 216 -8.65 -9.23 -14.30
CA ASP A 216 -9.34 -7.95 -14.05
C ASP A 216 -8.70 -7.17 -12.91
N ASN A 217 -7.93 -7.84 -12.03
CA ASN A 217 -7.39 -7.24 -10.81
C ASN A 217 -5.88 -7.48 -10.59
N ALA A 218 -5.18 -8.02 -11.57
CA ALA A 218 -3.73 -8.18 -11.55
C ALA A 218 -3.16 -8.21 -12.98
N ILE A 219 -1.91 -7.79 -13.13
CA ILE A 219 -1.11 -8.14 -14.31
C ILE A 219 -0.67 -9.57 -14.14
N VAL A 220 -1.10 -10.45 -15.02
CA VAL A 220 -0.77 -11.87 -14.99
C VAL A 220 0.23 -12.17 -16.10
N MET A 221 1.31 -12.89 -15.74
CA MET A 221 2.36 -13.25 -16.68
C MET A 221 2.50 -14.76 -16.78
N ASP A 222 2.70 -15.28 -18.00
CA ASP A 222 3.22 -16.62 -18.24
C ASP A 222 4.78 -16.60 -18.18
N GLU A 223 5.46 -17.58 -18.72
CA GLU A 223 6.93 -17.64 -18.71
C GLU A 223 7.60 -16.55 -19.58
N TYR A 224 6.87 -15.90 -20.48
CA TYR A 224 7.43 -15.01 -21.49
C TYR A 224 6.80 -13.62 -21.55
N ARG A 225 5.52 -13.49 -21.27
CA ARG A 225 4.73 -12.28 -21.58
C ARG A 225 3.62 -11.97 -20.58
N VAL A 226 3.11 -10.75 -20.66
CA VAL A 226 1.86 -10.32 -20.02
C VAL A 226 0.67 -10.95 -20.77
N LEU A 227 -0.29 -11.51 -20.04
CA LEU A 227 -1.49 -12.17 -20.56
C LEU A 227 -2.70 -11.23 -20.67
N ASN A 228 -2.67 -10.10 -19.96
CA ASN A 228 -3.74 -9.11 -20.02
C ASN A 228 -3.82 -8.51 -21.43
N SER A 229 -4.99 -8.57 -22.05
CA SER A 229 -5.23 -8.09 -23.44
C SER A 229 -5.06 -6.58 -23.61
N ASP A 230 -5.26 -5.81 -22.52
CA ASP A 230 -5.11 -4.37 -22.46
C ASP A 230 -3.63 -3.92 -22.23
N GLY A 231 -2.72 -4.89 -22.04
CA GLY A 231 -1.31 -4.61 -21.81
C GLY A 231 -1.03 -3.89 -20.47
N LEU A 232 0.04 -3.10 -20.43
CA LEU A 232 0.44 -2.29 -19.30
C LEU A 232 -0.17 -0.89 -19.37
N ARG A 233 -0.46 -0.30 -18.19
CA ARG A 233 -0.95 1.08 -18.03
C ARG A 233 0.17 2.12 -18.06
N TYR A 234 1.41 1.70 -17.74
CA TYR A 234 2.64 2.48 -17.77
C TYR A 234 3.77 1.58 -18.29
N ASP A 235 4.74 2.16 -18.98
CA ASP A 235 5.94 1.44 -19.46
C ASP A 235 6.78 0.89 -18.29
N ASP A 236 6.62 1.45 -17.10
CA ASP A 236 7.29 1.12 -15.85
C ASP A 236 6.31 0.66 -14.75
N GLU A 237 5.18 0.02 -15.14
CA GLU A 237 4.07 -0.31 -14.23
C GLU A 237 4.51 -1.20 -13.06
N PHE A 238 5.38 -2.18 -13.29
CA PHE A 238 5.84 -3.10 -12.26
C PHE A 238 6.60 -2.38 -11.13
N VAL A 239 7.56 -1.54 -11.47
CA VAL A 239 8.32 -0.80 -10.45
C VAL A 239 7.46 0.29 -9.79
N LYS A 240 6.55 0.92 -10.52
CA LYS A 240 5.58 1.88 -9.97
C LYS A 240 4.61 1.22 -8.99
N HIS A 241 4.22 -0.03 -9.24
CA HIS A 241 3.41 -0.77 -8.26
C HIS A 241 4.20 -1.01 -6.97
N LYS A 242 5.48 -1.36 -7.03
CA LYS A 242 6.32 -1.48 -5.83
C LYS A 242 6.49 -0.16 -5.08
N ILE A 243 6.49 0.97 -5.78
CA ILE A 243 6.44 2.30 -5.16
C ILE A 243 5.07 2.53 -4.49
N LEU A 244 3.97 2.12 -5.14
CA LEU A 244 2.62 2.20 -4.57
C LEU A 244 2.53 1.45 -3.24
N ASP A 245 2.99 0.20 -3.19
CA ASP A 245 3.05 -0.62 -1.98
C ASP A 245 3.88 0.08 -0.88
N ALA A 246 5.09 0.55 -1.24
CA ALA A 246 5.98 1.23 -0.30
C ALA A 246 5.34 2.49 0.31
N ILE A 247 4.60 3.28 -0.48
CA ILE A 247 3.88 4.46 0.02
C ILE A 247 2.83 4.05 1.06
N GLY A 248 2.07 2.99 0.79
CA GLY A 248 1.04 2.49 1.69
C GLY A 248 1.61 1.92 2.99
N ASP A 249 2.65 1.11 2.88
CA ASP A 249 3.32 0.49 4.02
C ASP A 249 4.00 1.53 4.91
N LEU A 250 4.68 2.52 4.33
CA LEU A 250 5.30 3.61 5.08
C LEU A 250 4.25 4.53 5.73
N TYR A 251 3.03 4.60 5.19
CA TYR A 251 1.96 5.37 5.82
C TYR A 251 1.42 4.73 7.11
N LEU A 252 1.72 3.45 7.38
CA LEU A 252 1.50 2.79 8.67
C LEU A 252 2.32 3.39 9.82
N LEU A 253 3.29 4.26 9.54
CA LEU A 253 3.90 5.13 10.56
C LEU A 253 2.89 6.10 11.20
N GLY A 254 1.68 6.21 10.63
CA GLY A 254 0.56 7.02 11.13
C GLY A 254 0.66 8.50 10.80
N LYS A 255 1.73 8.95 10.14
CA LYS A 255 1.94 10.33 9.71
C LYS A 255 2.70 10.39 8.39
N PRO A 256 2.48 11.43 7.55
CA PRO A 256 3.26 11.64 6.33
C PRO A 256 4.76 11.83 6.65
N LEU A 257 5.60 11.31 5.77
CA LEU A 257 7.05 11.44 5.85
C LEU A 257 7.55 12.71 5.15
N VAL A 258 8.61 13.29 5.71
CA VAL A 258 9.51 14.25 5.08
C VAL A 258 10.86 13.57 5.00
N ALA A 259 11.09 12.88 3.87
CA ALA A 259 12.23 11.99 3.65
C ALA A 259 12.35 11.58 2.19
N ARG A 260 13.51 11.07 1.80
CA ARG A 260 13.69 10.26 0.59
C ARG A 260 13.77 8.78 0.99
N TYR A 261 12.91 7.96 0.40
CA TYR A 261 12.96 6.52 0.54
C TYR A 261 13.66 5.92 -0.67
N VAL A 262 14.68 5.09 -0.46
CA VAL A 262 15.42 4.41 -1.54
C VAL A 262 15.44 2.91 -1.25
N ALA A 263 15.07 2.09 -2.24
CA ALA A 263 14.97 0.66 -2.04
C ALA A 263 15.41 -0.15 -3.26
N CYS A 264 15.95 -1.33 -2.98
CA CYS A 264 16.28 -2.32 -3.99
C CYS A 264 15.72 -3.69 -3.57
N LYS A 265 14.85 -4.26 -4.41
CA LYS A 265 14.21 -5.57 -4.19
C LYS A 265 13.46 -5.71 -2.87
N SER A 266 13.18 -4.63 -2.16
CA SER A 266 12.54 -4.67 -0.86
C SER A 266 11.05 -5.00 -0.95
N GLY A 267 10.45 -5.40 0.17
CA GLY A 267 9.05 -5.76 0.30
C GLY A 267 8.54 -5.45 1.71
N PRO A 268 7.31 -5.87 2.07
CA PRO A 268 6.67 -5.52 3.35
C PRO A 268 7.52 -5.79 4.59
N VAL A 269 8.30 -6.88 4.61
CA VAL A 269 9.23 -7.21 5.72
C VAL A 269 10.24 -6.09 5.95
N SER A 270 10.90 -5.62 4.88
CA SER A 270 11.92 -4.56 4.98
C SER A 270 11.31 -3.25 5.47
N TYR A 271 10.07 -2.93 5.08
CA TYR A 271 9.37 -1.71 5.52
C TYR A 271 9.10 -1.74 7.03
N THR A 272 8.63 -2.88 7.55
CA THR A 272 8.37 -3.05 8.97
C THR A 272 9.64 -2.90 9.79
N HIS A 273 10.75 -3.51 9.36
CA HIS A 273 12.04 -3.38 10.04
C HIS A 273 12.60 -1.95 10.01
N LEU A 274 12.32 -1.19 8.94
CA LEU A 274 12.77 0.19 8.81
C LEU A 274 11.97 1.14 9.71
N THR A 275 10.69 0.87 9.89
CA THR A 275 9.77 1.73 10.62
C THR A 275 9.90 1.58 12.14
N LEU A 276 10.12 0.37 12.67
CA LEU A 276 10.24 0.13 14.10
C LEU A 276 11.38 0.91 14.77
N PRO A 277 12.63 0.95 14.24
CA PRO A 277 13.71 1.77 14.81
C PRO A 277 13.46 3.28 14.66
N THR A 278 12.72 3.70 13.64
CA THR A 278 12.50 5.12 13.32
C THR A 278 11.51 5.77 14.27
N ILE A 279 10.53 5.03 14.76
CA ILE A 279 9.55 5.51 15.76
C ILE A 279 10.21 5.84 17.10
N LEU A 280 11.33 5.20 17.42
CA LEU A 280 12.10 5.44 18.65
C LEU A 280 13.05 6.63 18.55
N LEU A 281 13.18 7.30 17.41
CA LEU A 281 14.16 8.36 17.13
C LEU A 281 13.54 9.74 16.86
N VAL A 282 12.21 9.89 16.97
CA VAL A 282 11.48 11.16 16.76
C VAL A 282 11.10 11.82 18.06
#